data_1e8c2762e797e2cf8ae601a3ad96a29b
#
_entry.id   1e8c2762e797e2cf8ae601a3ad96a29b
#
_cell.length_a   1.000
_cell.length_b   1.000
_cell.length_c   1.000
_cell.angle_alpha   90.00
_cell.angle_beta   90.00
_cell.angle_gamma   90.00
#
_symmetry.space_group_name_H-M   'P 1'
#
loop_
_entity.id
_entity.type
_entity.pdbx_description
1 polymer ?
#
loop_
_entity_poly.entity_id
_entity_poly.type
_entity_poly.pdbx_seq_one_letter_code
_entity_poly.pdbx_strand_id
1 'polypeptide(L)'
;SSRFGSNNKYATFPSVSLGWRISQEAFMEKTKDVIDDLKIRAAWGQTGNQDIENYARYSIYESKYGTGNPPTYGTSYDITGSNGGSLLPSGFVRTQIGNDDIKWETTTQTNVGMDFSLFNQTLYGSAEYYYKKTTDILIKPSYIGILGEGGGQWRNAGSMENKGFELSLIHI
;
A
#
# COMPACT_ATOMS: atom_id res chain seq x y z
N SER A 1 6.21 10.63 -7.81
CA SER A 1 6.69 10.85 -6.44
C SER A 1 8.20 11.07 -6.42
N SER A 2 8.66 12.00 -5.59
CA SER A 2 10.11 12.24 -5.37
C SER A 2 10.78 11.17 -4.49
N ARG A 3 9.98 10.30 -3.87
CA ARG A 3 10.46 9.23 -2.97
C ARG A 3 11.10 8.07 -3.73
N PHE A 4 10.69 7.87 -4.99
CA PHE A 4 11.15 6.78 -5.85
C PHE A 4 12.32 7.17 -6.75
N GLY A 5 13.02 6.17 -7.28
CA GLY A 5 14.10 6.34 -8.23
C GLY A 5 13.67 7.06 -9.51
N SER A 6 14.65 7.48 -10.31
CA SER A 6 14.40 8.31 -11.51
C SER A 6 13.43 7.64 -12.50
N ASN A 7 13.49 6.32 -12.61
CA ASN A 7 12.70 5.54 -13.55
C ASN A 7 11.27 5.23 -13.06
N ASN A 8 11.00 5.38 -11.76
CA ASN A 8 9.75 4.96 -11.13
C ASN A 8 8.98 6.14 -10.49
N LYS A 9 9.32 7.38 -10.82
CA LYS A 9 8.67 8.58 -10.24
C LYS A 9 7.18 8.66 -10.54
N TYR A 10 6.78 8.17 -11.70
CA TYR A 10 5.40 8.23 -12.20
C TYR A 10 4.87 6.83 -12.37
N ALA A 11 3.60 6.64 -12.04
CA ALA A 11 2.85 5.42 -12.32
C ALA A 11 1.43 5.83 -12.74
N THR A 12 0.82 5.01 -13.58
CA THR A 12 -0.56 5.21 -14.05
C THR A 12 -1.44 4.15 -13.42
N PHE A 13 -2.54 4.58 -12.82
CA PHE A 13 -3.50 3.71 -12.14
C PHE A 13 -4.87 3.86 -12.79
N PRO A 14 -5.18 3.07 -13.82
CA PRO A 14 -6.45 3.12 -14.51
C PRO A 14 -7.58 2.54 -13.65
N SER A 15 -8.80 3.01 -13.89
CA SER A 15 -10.01 2.44 -13.31
C SER A 15 -11.17 2.54 -14.28
N VAL A 16 -12.08 1.57 -14.22
CA VAL A 16 -13.30 1.53 -15.01
C VAL A 16 -14.42 0.93 -14.15
N SER A 17 -15.62 1.47 -14.31
CA SER A 17 -16.82 0.91 -13.68
C SER A 17 -17.99 0.94 -14.63
N LEU A 18 -18.84 -0.08 -14.54
CA LEU A 18 -20.06 -0.23 -15.31
C LEU A 18 -21.21 -0.54 -14.35
N GLY A 19 -22.38 0.00 -14.64
CA GLY A 19 -23.61 -0.30 -13.94
C GLY A 19 -24.75 -0.46 -14.92
N TRP A 20 -25.48 -1.56 -14.79
CA TRP A 20 -26.64 -1.85 -15.62
C TRP A 20 -27.86 -2.07 -14.74
N ARG A 21 -28.87 -1.22 -14.93
CA ARG A 21 -30.15 -1.33 -14.23
C ARG A 21 -31.11 -2.18 -15.07
N ILE A 22 -31.08 -3.48 -14.83
CA ILE A 22 -31.83 -4.49 -15.58
C ILE A 22 -33.34 -4.27 -15.42
N SER A 23 -33.82 -3.85 -14.23
CA SER A 23 -35.21 -3.57 -13.94
C SER A 23 -35.87 -2.53 -14.86
N GLN A 24 -35.07 -1.70 -15.54
CA GLN A 24 -35.56 -0.69 -16.47
C GLN A 24 -35.73 -1.20 -17.91
N GLU A 25 -35.28 -2.41 -18.20
CA GLU A 25 -35.34 -2.99 -19.54
C GLU A 25 -36.74 -3.49 -19.87
N ALA A 26 -37.15 -3.39 -21.13
CA ALA A 26 -38.47 -3.77 -21.60
C ALA A 26 -38.80 -5.26 -21.34
N PHE A 27 -37.81 -6.15 -21.36
CA PHE A 27 -38.03 -7.57 -21.10
C PHE A 27 -38.36 -7.88 -19.63
N MET A 28 -38.09 -6.93 -18.71
CA MET A 28 -38.38 -7.06 -17.29
C MET A 28 -39.75 -6.51 -16.89
N GLU A 29 -40.56 -5.96 -17.81
CA GLU A 29 -41.85 -5.38 -17.49
C GLU A 29 -42.82 -6.35 -16.80
N LYS A 30 -42.76 -7.62 -17.17
CA LYS A 30 -43.64 -8.67 -16.60
C LYS A 30 -43.26 -9.08 -15.18
N THR A 31 -42.10 -8.67 -14.70
CA THR A 31 -41.56 -9.06 -13.38
C THR A 31 -41.63 -7.91 -12.37
N LYS A 32 -42.15 -6.74 -12.76
CA LYS A 32 -42.25 -5.54 -11.91
C LYS A 32 -43.09 -5.72 -10.65
N ASP A 33 -43.99 -6.67 -10.65
CA ASP A 33 -44.83 -6.99 -9.47
C ASP A 33 -44.00 -7.66 -8.34
N VAL A 34 -42.84 -8.20 -8.66
CA VAL A 34 -41.97 -8.92 -7.71
C VAL A 34 -40.63 -8.23 -7.57
N ILE A 35 -40.08 -7.75 -8.68
CA ILE A 35 -38.73 -7.14 -8.72
C ILE A 35 -38.90 -5.63 -8.99
N ASP A 36 -38.76 -4.81 -7.95
CA ASP A 36 -38.88 -3.35 -8.04
C ASP A 36 -37.60 -2.74 -8.64
N ASP A 37 -36.46 -3.17 -8.19
CA ASP A 37 -35.17 -2.75 -8.74
C ASP A 37 -34.17 -3.89 -8.78
N LEU A 38 -33.44 -3.96 -9.87
CA LEU A 38 -32.36 -4.91 -10.07
C LEU A 38 -31.25 -4.22 -10.85
N LYS A 39 -30.07 -4.08 -10.19
CA LYS A 39 -28.91 -3.44 -10.76
C LYS A 39 -27.69 -4.35 -10.64
N ILE A 40 -27.01 -4.58 -11.73
CA ILE A 40 -25.69 -5.21 -11.73
C ILE A 40 -24.63 -4.13 -11.86
N ARG A 41 -23.57 -4.27 -11.10
CA ARG A 41 -22.41 -3.38 -11.14
C ARG A 41 -21.13 -4.19 -11.23
N ALA A 42 -20.18 -3.69 -12.01
CA ALA A 42 -18.84 -4.24 -12.12
C ALA A 42 -17.83 -3.08 -12.09
N ALA A 43 -16.78 -3.24 -11.33
CA ALA A 43 -15.70 -2.26 -11.24
C ALA A 43 -14.36 -2.98 -11.24
N TRP A 44 -13.42 -2.38 -11.93
CA TRP A 44 -12.03 -2.78 -11.92
C TRP A 44 -11.17 -1.53 -11.82
N GLY A 45 -10.12 -1.59 -11.00
CA GLY A 45 -9.22 -0.46 -10.87
C GLY A 45 -7.91 -0.82 -10.21
N GLN A 46 -6.94 0.05 -10.44
CA GLN A 46 -5.64 -0.01 -9.80
C GLN A 46 -5.43 1.21 -8.93
N THR A 47 -4.76 1.03 -7.80
CA THR A 47 -4.31 2.09 -6.91
C THR A 47 -2.85 1.89 -6.56
N GLY A 48 -2.11 2.97 -6.38
CA GLY A 48 -0.71 2.95 -5.98
C GLY A 48 -0.52 3.44 -4.56
N ASN A 49 0.34 2.76 -3.82
CA ASN A 49 0.79 3.19 -2.51
C ASN A 49 2.25 3.64 -2.59
N GLN A 50 2.56 4.79 -1.98
CA GLN A 50 3.89 5.39 -1.89
C GLN A 50 4.31 5.66 -0.45
N ASP A 51 3.71 5.00 0.49
CA ASP A 51 3.97 5.25 1.92
C ASP A 51 5.31 4.65 2.35
N ILE A 52 6.37 5.38 2.03
CA ILE A 52 7.75 5.12 2.39
C ILE A 52 8.39 6.40 2.90
N GLU A 53 9.50 6.26 3.62
CA GLU A 53 10.30 7.38 4.09
C GLU A 53 10.78 8.27 2.92
N ASN A 54 10.95 9.54 3.22
CA ASN A 54 11.60 10.47 2.30
C ASN A 54 13.04 10.01 2.03
N TYR A 55 13.50 10.22 0.80
CA TYR A 55 14.87 9.86 0.40
C TYR A 55 15.19 8.35 0.42
N ALA A 56 14.17 7.47 0.41
CA ALA A 56 14.37 6.00 0.44
C ALA A 56 15.30 5.46 -0.66
N ARG A 57 15.44 6.19 -1.76
CA ARG A 57 16.36 5.87 -2.86
C ARG A 57 17.83 6.17 -2.55
N TYR A 58 18.13 7.03 -1.56
CA TYR A 58 19.49 7.46 -1.25
C TYR A 58 20.05 6.72 -0.03
N SER A 59 21.34 6.43 -0.07
CA SER A 59 22.06 6.06 1.14
C SER A 59 22.31 7.30 1.98
N ILE A 60 21.97 7.24 3.25
CA ILE A 60 22.11 8.33 4.20
C ILE A 60 23.20 7.94 5.20
N TYR A 61 24.11 8.87 5.42
CA TYR A 61 25.19 8.76 6.39
C TYR A 61 25.03 9.88 7.41
N GLU A 62 25.18 9.52 8.66
CA GLU A 62 25.17 10.45 9.78
C GLU A 62 26.47 10.39 10.55
N SER A 63 26.97 11.53 10.99
CA SER A 63 28.04 11.59 11.99
C SER A 63 27.41 11.35 13.35
N LYS A 64 27.78 10.26 14.01
CA LYS A 64 27.31 9.95 15.36
C LYS A 64 28.44 10.22 16.35
N TYR A 65 28.30 11.30 17.11
CA TYR A 65 29.11 11.53 18.29
C TYR A 65 28.51 10.70 19.42
N GLY A 66 29.38 10.01 20.19
CA GLY A 66 28.90 9.26 21.35
C GLY A 66 28.28 10.21 22.38
N THR A 67 26.98 10.39 22.34
CA THR A 67 26.21 11.15 23.34
C THR A 67 25.32 10.19 24.10
N GLY A 68 25.61 9.99 25.34
CA GLY A 68 24.79 9.16 26.22
C GLY A 68 25.62 8.41 27.26
N ASN A 69 24.98 8.02 28.33
CA ASN A 69 25.60 7.18 29.36
C ASN A 69 24.79 5.88 29.46
N PRO A 70 25.32 4.73 29.01
CA PRO A 70 26.62 4.55 28.38
C PRO A 70 26.63 5.05 26.92
N PRO A 71 27.79 5.52 26.43
CA PRO A 71 27.95 5.93 25.04
C PRO A 71 27.77 4.71 24.14
N THR A 72 26.62 4.63 23.45
CA THR A 72 26.25 3.44 22.69
C THR A 72 26.73 3.48 21.24
N TYR A 73 27.19 4.62 20.75
CA TYR A 73 27.59 4.77 19.36
C TYR A 73 28.70 5.83 19.23
N GLY A 74 29.95 5.39 19.36
CA GLY A 74 31.08 6.18 18.91
C GLY A 74 31.23 6.09 17.39
N THR A 75 31.71 7.14 16.75
CA THR A 75 32.15 7.05 15.37
C THR A 75 33.51 6.31 15.34
N SER A 76 33.79 5.64 14.22
CA SER A 76 34.99 4.83 14.05
C SER A 76 36.33 5.61 14.22
N TYR A 77 36.27 6.93 14.32
CA TYR A 77 37.46 7.80 14.49
C TYR A 77 37.54 8.52 15.84
N ASP A 78 36.46 8.52 16.61
CA ASP A 78 36.50 9.08 17.97
C ASP A 78 36.86 8.01 19.00
N ILE A 79 38.13 7.87 19.29
CA ILE A 79 38.65 6.88 20.24
C ILE A 79 38.18 7.18 21.68
N THR A 80 37.85 8.41 21.98
CA THR A 80 37.43 8.84 23.32
C THR A 80 35.96 8.80 23.59
N GLY A 81 35.11 8.74 22.53
CA GLY A 81 33.66 8.74 22.63
C GLY A 81 33.06 10.00 23.24
N SER A 82 33.85 11.07 23.39
CA SER A 82 33.42 12.31 24.03
C SER A 82 33.27 13.42 23.02
N ASN A 83 32.11 14.06 23.03
CA ASN A 83 31.85 15.27 22.26
C ASN A 83 32.89 16.36 22.56
N GLY A 84 33.75 16.64 21.61
CA GLY A 84 34.55 17.86 21.62
C GLY A 84 35.95 17.75 22.24
N GLY A 85 36.37 16.59 22.72
CA GLY A 85 37.76 16.39 23.23
C GLY A 85 38.73 15.79 22.22
N SER A 86 38.19 15.24 21.11
CA SER A 86 39.04 14.59 20.09
C SER A 86 39.41 15.57 18.98
N LEU A 87 40.70 15.64 18.66
CA LEU A 87 41.19 16.35 17.48
C LEU A 87 40.95 15.56 16.18
N LEU A 88 40.38 14.36 16.27
CA LEU A 88 40.11 13.53 15.11
C LEU A 88 38.71 13.82 14.55
N PRO A 89 38.61 13.87 13.22
CA PRO A 89 37.30 14.05 12.59
C PRO A 89 36.36 12.89 12.91
N SER A 90 35.08 13.20 13.06
CA SER A 90 34.03 12.18 13.25
C SER A 90 33.93 11.26 12.06
N GLY A 91 33.76 9.97 12.32
CA GLY A 91 33.36 9.02 11.30
C GLY A 91 31.87 9.15 10.99
N PHE A 92 31.47 8.55 9.89
CA PHE A 92 30.08 8.50 9.45
C PHE A 92 29.56 7.06 9.52
N VAL A 93 28.36 6.90 10.03
CA VAL A 93 27.64 5.63 10.05
C VAL A 93 26.52 5.70 9.02
N ARG A 94 26.41 4.69 8.18
CA ARG A 94 25.28 4.58 7.25
C ARG A 94 24.02 4.21 8.03
N THR A 95 23.06 5.12 8.05
CA THR A 95 21.77 4.94 8.75
C THR A 95 20.67 4.44 7.83
N GLN A 96 20.84 4.62 6.52
CA GLN A 96 19.91 4.14 5.51
C GLN A 96 20.67 3.60 4.29
N ILE A 97 20.23 2.45 3.79
CA ILE A 97 20.70 1.89 2.53
C ILE A 97 19.70 2.34 1.44
N GLY A 98 20.21 3.05 0.44
CA GLY A 98 19.41 3.51 -0.70
C GLY A 98 19.02 2.37 -1.64
N ASN A 99 17.90 2.56 -2.34
CA ASN A 99 17.44 1.67 -3.40
C ASN A 99 16.84 2.49 -4.55
N ASP A 100 17.56 2.56 -5.67
CA ASP A 100 17.12 3.29 -6.85
C ASP A 100 16.04 2.53 -7.65
N ASP A 101 15.90 1.22 -7.45
CA ASP A 101 14.95 0.37 -8.15
C ASP A 101 13.57 0.31 -7.46
N ILE A 102 13.42 1.03 -6.33
CA ILE A 102 12.18 1.04 -5.59
C ILE A 102 11.04 1.63 -6.44
N LYS A 103 9.91 0.95 -6.44
CA LYS A 103 8.74 1.30 -7.25
C LYS A 103 7.46 1.29 -6.40
N TRP A 104 6.38 1.77 -7.02
CA TRP A 104 5.06 1.81 -6.40
C TRP A 104 4.56 0.41 -6.02
N GLU A 105 4.04 0.28 -4.82
CA GLU A 105 3.18 -0.83 -4.47
C GLU A 105 1.85 -0.65 -5.21
N THR A 106 1.40 -1.68 -5.90
CA THR A 106 0.20 -1.62 -6.75
C THR A 106 -0.87 -2.56 -6.22
N THR A 107 -2.05 -2.02 -5.95
CA THR A 107 -3.24 -2.80 -5.63
C THR A 107 -4.19 -2.79 -6.80
N THR A 108 -4.52 -3.97 -7.32
CA THR A 108 -5.56 -4.18 -8.33
C THR A 108 -6.79 -4.76 -7.63
N GLN A 109 -7.94 -4.14 -7.88
CA GLN A 109 -9.21 -4.57 -7.30
C GLN A 109 -10.25 -4.79 -8.39
N THR A 110 -11.00 -5.89 -8.29
CA THR A 110 -12.15 -6.21 -9.13
C THR A 110 -13.35 -6.49 -8.24
N ASN A 111 -14.44 -5.80 -8.49
CA ASN A 111 -15.69 -5.96 -7.76
C ASN A 111 -16.81 -6.24 -8.76
N VAL A 112 -17.63 -7.25 -8.45
CA VAL A 112 -18.87 -7.52 -9.17
C VAL A 112 -19.99 -7.61 -8.14
N GLY A 113 -21.01 -6.83 -8.31
CA GLY A 113 -22.11 -6.73 -7.35
C GLY A 113 -23.48 -6.68 -8.02
N MET A 114 -24.48 -7.06 -7.24
CA MET A 114 -25.87 -7.00 -7.60
C MET A 114 -26.64 -6.35 -6.45
N ASP A 115 -27.39 -5.31 -6.76
CA ASP A 115 -28.30 -4.64 -5.83
C ASP A 115 -29.73 -4.98 -6.27
N PHE A 116 -30.61 -5.35 -5.34
CA PHE A 116 -31.99 -5.73 -5.64
C PHE A 116 -32.97 -5.20 -4.60
N SER A 117 -34.18 -4.95 -5.07
CA SER A 117 -35.34 -4.59 -4.27
C SER A 117 -36.54 -5.40 -4.74
N LEU A 118 -37.24 -6.04 -3.82
CA LEU A 118 -38.32 -6.97 -4.09
C LEU A 118 -39.56 -6.64 -3.26
N PHE A 119 -40.75 -7.08 -3.79
CA PHE A 119 -42.03 -7.05 -3.09
C PHE A 119 -42.44 -5.66 -2.60
N ASN A 120 -42.59 -4.72 -3.54
CA ASN A 120 -42.92 -3.31 -3.25
C ASN A 120 -41.96 -2.70 -2.21
N GLN A 121 -40.68 -2.94 -2.42
CA GLN A 121 -39.62 -2.41 -1.58
C GLN A 121 -39.61 -2.95 -0.14
N THR A 122 -40.26 -4.09 0.11
CA THR A 122 -40.26 -4.72 1.43
C THR A 122 -38.92 -5.44 1.72
N LEU A 123 -38.25 -5.95 0.69
CA LEU A 123 -36.97 -6.65 0.84
C LEU A 123 -35.91 -5.99 -0.02
N TYR A 124 -34.85 -5.49 0.61
CA TYR A 124 -33.66 -4.96 -0.05
C TYR A 124 -32.48 -5.89 0.17
N GLY A 125 -31.62 -5.98 -0.81
CA GLY A 125 -30.40 -6.71 -0.63
C GLY A 125 -29.32 -6.29 -1.60
N SER A 126 -28.10 -6.63 -1.23
CA SER A 126 -26.95 -6.55 -2.11
C SER A 126 -26.08 -7.79 -1.94
N ALA A 127 -25.56 -8.26 -3.05
CA ALA A 127 -24.57 -9.33 -3.07
C ALA A 127 -23.36 -8.84 -3.85
N GLU A 128 -22.17 -9.01 -3.28
CA GLU A 128 -20.94 -8.55 -3.90
C GLU A 128 -19.86 -9.61 -3.80
N TYR A 129 -19.14 -9.79 -4.88
CA TYR A 129 -17.88 -10.55 -4.92
C TYR A 129 -16.75 -9.59 -5.20
N TYR A 130 -15.70 -9.67 -4.37
CA TYR A 130 -14.50 -8.87 -4.58
C TYR A 130 -13.25 -9.74 -4.69
N TYR A 131 -12.33 -9.29 -5.51
CA TYR A 131 -10.98 -9.83 -5.63
C TYR A 131 -10.00 -8.66 -5.60
N LYS A 132 -9.07 -8.69 -4.64
CA LYS A 132 -8.04 -7.68 -4.43
C LYS A 132 -6.67 -8.34 -4.43
N LYS A 133 -5.76 -7.83 -5.26
CA LYS A 133 -4.38 -8.29 -5.31
C LYS A 133 -3.45 -7.09 -5.16
N THR A 134 -2.59 -7.15 -4.15
CA THR A 134 -1.51 -6.19 -3.94
C THR A 134 -0.20 -6.84 -4.33
N THR A 135 0.56 -6.16 -5.18
CA THR A 135 1.88 -6.60 -5.67
C THR A 135 2.93 -5.55 -5.33
N ASP A 136 4.18 -5.98 -5.34
CA ASP A 136 5.31 -5.09 -5.07
C ASP A 136 5.21 -4.40 -3.69
N ILE A 137 4.75 -5.13 -2.68
CA ILE A 137 4.57 -4.61 -1.32
C ILE A 137 5.86 -3.98 -0.83
N LEU A 138 5.75 -2.76 -0.31
CA LEU A 138 6.87 -1.98 0.20
C LEU A 138 7.21 -2.41 1.62
N ILE A 139 8.39 -2.98 1.79
CA ILE A 139 8.88 -3.44 3.09
C ILE A 139 10.29 -2.90 3.38
N LYS A 140 10.58 -2.72 4.67
CA LYS A 140 11.91 -2.37 5.19
C LYS A 140 12.36 -3.45 6.17
N PRO A 141 12.92 -4.56 5.69
CA PRO A 141 13.37 -5.64 6.57
C PRO A 141 14.53 -5.17 7.43
N SER A 142 14.54 -5.63 8.68
CA SER A 142 15.69 -5.43 9.57
C SER A 142 16.80 -6.38 9.18
N TYR A 143 18.03 -5.88 9.13
CA TYR A 143 19.22 -6.71 8.91
C TYR A 143 19.82 -7.16 10.26
N ILE A 144 20.45 -8.33 10.24
CA ILE A 144 21.19 -8.83 11.39
C ILE A 144 22.41 -7.94 11.59
N GLY A 145 22.62 -7.42 12.80
CA GLY A 145 23.67 -6.43 13.12
C GLY A 145 25.10 -6.88 12.80
N ILE A 146 25.36 -8.19 12.74
CA ILE A 146 26.68 -8.73 12.37
C ILE A 146 27.10 -8.44 10.92
N LEU A 147 26.16 -8.04 10.06
CA LEU A 147 26.48 -7.66 8.68
C LEU A 147 27.10 -6.26 8.57
N GLY A 148 27.20 -5.51 9.69
CA GLY A 148 27.74 -4.15 9.71
C GLY A 148 26.90 -3.11 8.95
N GLU A 149 25.69 -3.47 8.56
CA GLU A 149 24.78 -2.62 7.81
C GLU A 149 23.85 -1.88 8.78
N GLY A 150 24.05 -0.58 8.94
CA GLY A 150 23.39 0.22 9.99
C GLY A 150 21.87 0.39 9.87
N GLY A 151 21.26 0.13 8.75
CA GLY A 151 19.82 0.35 8.56
C GLY A 151 19.21 -0.57 7.53
N GLY A 152 17.89 -0.80 7.64
CA GLY A 152 17.14 -1.54 6.63
C GLY A 152 17.08 -0.80 5.29
N GLN A 153 16.96 -1.54 4.21
CA GLN A 153 16.74 -1.02 2.88
C GLN A 153 15.27 -1.19 2.50
N TRP A 154 14.64 -0.13 2.02
CA TRP A 154 13.32 -0.25 1.41
C TRP A 154 13.39 -1.06 0.12
N ARG A 155 12.53 -2.04 -0.02
CA ARG A 155 12.41 -2.86 -1.23
C ARG A 155 10.99 -3.28 -1.49
N ASN A 156 10.70 -3.57 -2.75
CA ASN A 156 9.45 -4.20 -3.14
C ASN A 156 9.62 -5.71 -2.98
N ALA A 157 8.80 -6.35 -2.16
CA ALA A 157 8.83 -7.79 -1.97
C ALA A 157 7.47 -8.33 -1.57
N GLY A 158 7.11 -9.45 -2.19
CA GLY A 158 5.87 -10.15 -1.89
C GLY A 158 4.64 -9.62 -2.62
N SER A 159 3.61 -10.40 -2.48
CA SER A 159 2.26 -10.08 -2.95
C SER A 159 1.23 -10.63 -1.97
N MET A 160 0.06 -10.02 -1.94
CA MET A 160 -1.06 -10.44 -1.10
C MET A 160 -2.32 -10.50 -1.94
N GLU A 161 -3.10 -11.53 -1.75
CA GLU A 161 -4.42 -11.68 -2.39
C GLU A 161 -5.50 -11.79 -1.33
N ASN A 162 -6.60 -11.13 -1.58
CA ASN A 162 -7.80 -11.19 -0.75
C ASN A 162 -9.03 -11.29 -1.67
N LYS A 163 -9.92 -12.21 -1.38
CA LYS A 163 -11.17 -12.39 -2.10
C LYS A 163 -12.27 -12.78 -1.13
N GLY A 164 -13.47 -12.33 -1.42
CA GLY A 164 -14.59 -12.63 -0.54
C GLY A 164 -15.92 -12.38 -1.23
N PHE A 165 -16.95 -12.83 -0.54
CA PHE A 165 -18.33 -12.63 -0.90
C PHE A 165 -19.05 -11.94 0.26
N GLU A 166 -19.79 -10.89 -0.04
CA GLU A 166 -20.57 -10.13 0.91
C GLU A 166 -22.04 -10.19 0.53
N LEU A 167 -22.90 -10.44 1.50
CA LEU A 167 -24.35 -10.46 1.34
C LEU A 167 -24.97 -9.58 2.40
N SER A 168 -25.78 -8.64 1.98
CA SER A 168 -26.60 -7.79 2.86
C SER A 168 -28.07 -7.98 2.51
N LEU A 169 -28.92 -8.20 3.53
CA LEU A 169 -30.36 -8.29 3.39
C LEU A 169 -31.02 -7.42 4.45
N ILE A 170 -32.02 -6.66 4.04
CA ILE A 170 -32.80 -5.78 4.90
C ILE A 170 -34.29 -6.03 4.58
N HIS A 171 -35.06 -6.30 5.60
CA HIS A 171 -36.52 -6.39 5.53
C HIS A 171 -37.15 -5.21 6.29
N ILE A 172 -38.11 -4.53 5.69
CA ILE A 172 -38.83 -3.38 6.24
C ILE A 172 -40.29 -3.73 6.37
#